data_01f5105c1980d51c2ca48940a330cee5
#
_entry.id   01f5105c1980d51c2ca48940a330cee5
#
_cell.length_a   1.000
_cell.length_b   1.000
_cell.length_c   1.000
_cell.angle_alpha   90.00
_cell.angle_beta   90.00
_cell.angle_gamma   90.00
#
_symmetry.space_group_name_H-M   'P 1'
#
loop_
_entity.id
_entity.type
_entity.pdbx_description
1 polymer ?
#
loop_
_entity_poly.entity_id
_entity_poly.type
_entity_poly.pdbx_seq_one_letter_code
_entity_poly.pdbx_strand_id
1 'polypeptide(L)'
;MSKLLSGIAASGGIVIAPVHLLGDAKGPVEQQITTDVNHEVERLHDSFRITADELTQISRQASANYGNEVQETLQAQLALINDWQFQATLSRRVVSEKITAASAVQAYLDEQAGLTPSRAQQARLTSLQDVGHRLLGHLLDRTTMPRLDHRAVIVAHQVSPSLVASFDPRLVAGVVTDQGGATAHSALLVAELGLPAVVGTHSATTQAAEDMVAIVDGEHGKLILQPTPQEIDHYQRLAAQYQRKQQELGALATATTVTADGSRYQIAANVTLPAELKQLAQAGAEGIGLYRSEYLFLDPARPVTEEEQVAAYKAALLAMPKHRVVIRVQDLGADKQPGANLVTDRGIRRLLAEPVILRTQLRALLRASVYGQLAIMFPFVATIDEFQRALAILDQEKRKLVAAGHTVAEQFEVGMMIETPAAVLMADQFAKYADFFSIGSNDLVQYLFATERTTSPLNHHYSVLNPAVLRAIRQVIQAAHAEGKWISLCGEMATVKLAQPLLLAMGLDEFSVPLAAILPLRQLIRSLSVRQLQPLVKKALALENDDEVAELVEAWLAKQAP
;
A
#
# COMPACT_ATOMS: atom_id res chain seq x y z
N MET A 1 21.06 23.26 22.15
CA MET A 1 20.58 22.02 22.85
C MET A 1 19.86 21.18 21.83
N SER A 2 20.13 19.88 21.77
CA SER A 2 19.40 18.96 20.88
C SER A 2 17.92 18.98 21.19
N LYS A 3 17.08 18.90 20.16
CA LYS A 3 15.62 18.85 20.29
C LYS A 3 15.14 17.55 19.68
N LEU A 4 14.44 16.74 20.46
CA LEU A 4 13.79 15.50 20.03
C LEU A 4 12.33 15.79 19.71
N LEU A 5 11.92 15.42 18.48
CA LEU A 5 10.53 15.39 18.04
C LEU A 5 10.14 13.95 17.74
N SER A 6 8.93 13.59 18.12
CA SER A 6 8.35 12.27 17.83
C SER A 6 7.29 12.41 16.75
N GLY A 7 7.26 11.44 15.86
CA GLY A 7 6.26 11.29 14.82
C GLY A 7 5.97 9.81 14.59
N ILE A 8 5.41 9.51 13.45
CA ILE A 8 5.09 8.16 13.00
C ILE A 8 6.21 7.67 12.08
N ALA A 9 6.75 6.48 12.35
CA ALA A 9 7.68 5.79 11.46
C ALA A 9 6.97 5.44 10.14
N ALA A 10 7.34 6.09 9.05
CA ALA A 10 6.70 5.89 7.74
C ALA A 10 7.58 5.10 6.78
N SER A 11 8.91 5.23 6.88
CA SER A 11 9.88 4.45 6.11
C SER A 11 11.13 4.24 6.95
N GLY A 12 11.60 3.01 7.01
CA GLY A 12 12.74 2.59 7.81
C GLY A 12 14.07 3.18 7.37
N GLY A 13 15.05 3.11 8.25
CA GLY A 13 16.39 3.63 8.02
C GLY A 13 16.74 4.81 8.92
N ILE A 14 18.03 5.10 8.99
CA ILE A 14 18.58 6.17 9.82
C ILE A 14 19.51 7.03 8.97
N VAL A 15 19.33 8.34 9.02
CA VAL A 15 20.18 9.28 8.29
C VAL A 15 20.52 10.49 9.15
N ILE A 16 21.73 11.01 8.92
CA ILE A 16 22.23 12.26 9.51
C ILE A 16 22.61 13.17 8.35
N ALA A 17 21.94 14.29 8.20
CA ALA A 17 22.21 15.25 7.13
C ALA A 17 21.69 16.64 7.52
N PRO A 18 22.11 17.70 6.81
CA PRO A 18 21.52 19.01 6.96
C PRO A 18 20.05 19.02 6.52
N VAL A 19 19.27 19.89 7.12
CA VAL A 19 17.86 20.12 6.80
C VAL A 19 17.76 21.04 5.58
N HIS A 20 16.86 20.71 4.69
CA HIS A 20 16.32 21.62 3.68
C HIS A 20 14.84 21.85 3.96
N LEU A 21 14.48 23.09 4.29
CA LEU A 21 13.10 23.47 4.57
C LEU A 21 12.37 23.72 3.25
N LEU A 22 11.39 22.91 2.96
CA LEU A 22 10.42 23.26 1.92
C LEU A 22 9.45 24.29 2.50
N GLY A 23 9.55 25.51 1.98
CA GLY A 23 8.71 26.62 2.40
C GLY A 23 7.23 26.26 2.29
N ASP A 24 6.49 26.60 3.35
CA ASP A 24 5.05 26.42 3.37
C ASP A 24 4.41 27.40 2.38
N ALA A 25 4.00 26.91 1.21
CA ALA A 25 3.12 27.71 0.34
C ALA A 25 1.76 27.99 1.01
N LYS A 26 1.50 27.36 2.18
CA LYS A 26 0.29 27.48 2.99
C LYS A 26 0.33 28.59 4.05
N GLY A 27 1.40 29.39 4.16
CA GLY A 27 1.37 30.57 5.01
C GLY A 27 0.18 31.46 4.59
N PRO A 28 -0.57 32.05 5.55
CA PRO A 28 -1.75 32.83 5.21
C PRO A 28 -1.37 33.91 4.17
N VAL A 29 -2.01 33.83 3.01
CA VAL A 29 -1.92 34.87 1.99
C VAL A 29 -2.95 35.91 2.41
N GLU A 30 -2.50 36.99 3.03
CA GLU A 30 -3.40 38.10 3.32
C GLU A 30 -3.93 38.66 2.00
N GLN A 31 -5.24 38.91 1.96
CA GLN A 31 -5.87 39.49 0.78
C GLN A 31 -5.30 40.91 0.54
N GLN A 32 -4.53 41.02 -0.53
CA GLN A 32 -3.88 42.27 -0.90
C GLN A 32 -4.52 42.86 -2.14
N ILE A 33 -4.85 44.15 -2.08
CA ILE A 33 -5.37 44.91 -3.21
C ILE A 33 -4.17 45.39 -4.07
N THR A 34 -4.33 45.33 -5.40
CA THR A 34 -3.34 45.87 -6.32
C THR A 34 -3.85 47.10 -7.05
N THR A 35 -2.95 48.03 -7.33
CA THR A 35 -3.19 49.17 -8.23
C THR A 35 -2.76 48.89 -9.67
N ASP A 36 -1.93 47.86 -9.86
CA ASP A 36 -1.46 47.41 -11.20
C ASP A 36 -2.00 46.02 -11.53
N VAL A 37 -3.24 46.00 -11.96
CA VAL A 37 -3.96 44.77 -12.33
C VAL A 37 -3.30 44.05 -13.52
N ASN A 38 -2.75 44.79 -14.48
CA ASN A 38 -2.14 44.19 -15.67
C ASN A 38 -0.87 43.43 -15.28
N HIS A 39 -0.05 44.01 -14.45
CA HIS A 39 1.15 43.35 -13.93
C HIS A 39 0.83 42.07 -13.17
N GLU A 40 -0.21 42.07 -12.32
CA GLU A 40 -0.62 40.88 -11.57
C GLU A 40 -1.19 39.79 -12.49
N VAL A 41 -1.88 40.14 -13.57
CA VAL A 41 -2.33 39.18 -14.59
C VAL A 41 -1.13 38.57 -15.34
N GLU A 42 -0.12 39.35 -15.67
CA GLU A 42 1.11 38.85 -16.30
C GLU A 42 1.86 37.87 -15.35
N ARG A 43 2.02 38.24 -14.08
CA ARG A 43 2.61 37.37 -13.04
C ARG A 43 1.84 36.04 -12.92
N LEU A 44 0.52 36.08 -12.97
CA LEU A 44 -0.33 34.88 -12.92
C LEU A 44 -0.08 33.99 -14.15
N HIS A 45 -0.02 34.59 -15.33
CA HIS A 45 0.25 33.86 -16.59
C HIS A 45 1.64 33.21 -16.59
N ASP A 46 2.66 33.93 -16.10
CA ASP A 46 4.00 33.37 -15.96
C ASP A 46 4.02 32.21 -14.97
N SER A 47 3.29 32.31 -13.85
CA SER A 47 3.19 31.22 -12.88
C SER A 47 2.53 29.98 -13.47
N PHE A 48 1.50 30.12 -14.31
CA PHE A 48 0.89 29.00 -15.04
C PHE A 48 1.91 28.31 -15.96
N ARG A 49 2.64 29.08 -16.74
CA ARG A 49 3.63 28.55 -17.67
C ARG A 49 4.74 27.79 -16.93
N ILE A 50 5.31 28.38 -15.88
CA ILE A 50 6.38 27.75 -15.08
C ILE A 50 5.87 26.46 -14.44
N THR A 51 4.67 26.47 -13.83
CA THR A 51 4.07 25.28 -13.23
C THR A 51 3.80 24.18 -14.25
N ALA A 52 3.35 24.51 -15.46
CA ALA A 52 3.12 23.54 -16.52
C ALA A 52 4.44 22.89 -16.99
N ASP A 53 5.50 23.69 -17.14
CA ASP A 53 6.83 23.20 -17.51
C ASP A 53 7.41 22.26 -16.44
N GLU A 54 7.30 22.63 -15.15
CA GLU A 54 7.70 21.78 -14.01
C GLU A 54 6.94 20.43 -14.01
N LEU A 55 5.62 20.46 -14.08
CA LEU A 55 4.81 19.24 -14.09
C LEU A 55 5.12 18.35 -15.30
N THR A 56 5.41 18.96 -16.46
CA THR A 56 5.82 18.22 -17.66
C THR A 56 7.18 17.54 -17.45
N GLN A 57 8.13 18.22 -16.82
CA GLN A 57 9.44 17.65 -16.50
C GLN A 57 9.31 16.49 -15.50
N ILE A 58 8.54 16.69 -14.42
CA ILE A 58 8.27 15.65 -13.42
C ILE A 58 7.60 14.44 -14.08
N SER A 59 6.60 14.66 -14.95
CA SER A 59 5.88 13.59 -15.64
C SER A 59 6.82 12.77 -16.53
N ARG A 60 7.77 13.39 -17.23
CA ARG A 60 8.77 12.68 -18.03
C ARG A 60 9.73 11.84 -17.17
N GLN A 61 10.14 12.35 -16.01
CA GLN A 61 11.00 11.64 -15.08
C GLN A 61 10.25 10.51 -14.37
N ALA A 62 9.01 10.76 -14.00
CA ALA A 62 8.14 9.80 -13.31
C ALA A 62 7.78 8.61 -14.20
N SER A 63 7.60 8.80 -15.52
CA SER A 63 7.27 7.70 -16.44
C SER A 63 8.31 6.59 -16.50
N ALA A 64 9.55 6.87 -16.11
CA ALA A 64 10.61 5.87 -16.05
C ALA A 64 10.66 5.11 -14.71
N ASN A 65 10.17 5.70 -13.61
CA ASN A 65 10.46 5.26 -12.25
C ASN A 65 9.22 4.93 -11.38
N TYR A 66 8.04 5.45 -11.72
CA TYR A 66 6.84 5.33 -10.88
C TYR A 66 5.67 4.67 -11.64
N GLY A 67 4.72 4.11 -10.88
CA GLY A 67 3.54 3.46 -11.42
C GLY A 67 2.54 4.42 -12.07
N ASN A 68 1.52 3.85 -12.74
CA ASN A 68 0.49 4.60 -13.47
C ASN A 68 -0.26 5.63 -12.62
N GLU A 69 -0.42 5.39 -11.33
CA GLU A 69 -1.18 6.28 -10.42
C GLU A 69 -0.51 7.66 -10.25
N VAL A 70 0.82 7.69 -10.13
CA VAL A 70 1.57 8.95 -10.11
C VAL A 70 1.46 9.67 -11.46
N GLN A 71 1.52 8.91 -12.55
CA GLN A 71 1.33 9.41 -13.91
C GLN A 71 -0.07 10.01 -14.10
N GLU A 72 -1.12 9.32 -13.67
CA GLU A 72 -2.51 9.81 -13.76
C GLU A 72 -2.71 11.08 -12.94
N THR A 73 -2.13 11.15 -11.74
CA THR A 73 -2.14 12.35 -10.90
C THR A 73 -1.45 13.52 -11.61
N LEU A 74 -0.26 13.30 -12.18
CA LEU A 74 0.47 14.33 -12.92
C LEU A 74 -0.26 14.75 -14.20
N GLN A 75 -0.90 13.82 -14.91
CA GLN A 75 -1.73 14.14 -16.08
C GLN A 75 -2.96 14.96 -15.69
N ALA A 76 -3.62 14.62 -14.57
CA ALA A 76 -4.74 15.41 -14.06
C ALA A 76 -4.32 16.82 -13.67
N GLN A 77 -3.15 16.99 -13.05
CA GLN A 77 -2.57 18.28 -12.73
C GLN A 77 -2.19 19.08 -13.99
N LEU A 78 -1.60 18.41 -15.00
CA LEU A 78 -1.30 19.01 -16.30
C LEU A 78 -2.57 19.43 -17.06
N ALA A 79 -3.61 18.62 -17.02
CA ALA A 79 -4.90 18.96 -17.61
C ALA A 79 -5.51 20.19 -16.93
N LEU A 80 -5.44 20.26 -15.59
CA LEU A 80 -5.98 21.38 -14.82
C LEU A 80 -5.21 22.68 -15.08
N ILE A 81 -3.87 22.65 -15.07
CA ILE A 81 -3.06 23.86 -15.28
C ILE A 81 -3.23 24.41 -16.71
N ASN A 82 -3.51 23.56 -17.69
CA ASN A 82 -3.76 23.93 -19.08
C ASN A 82 -5.25 24.21 -19.37
N ASP A 83 -6.15 24.07 -18.38
CA ASP A 83 -7.57 24.38 -18.57
C ASP A 83 -7.79 25.88 -18.66
N TRP A 84 -8.23 26.33 -19.84
CA TRP A 84 -8.50 27.74 -20.12
C TRP A 84 -9.59 28.34 -19.21
N GLN A 85 -10.56 27.54 -18.75
CA GLN A 85 -11.61 28.01 -17.84
C GLN A 85 -11.05 28.30 -16.44
N PHE A 86 -10.15 27.44 -15.96
CA PHE A 86 -9.44 27.64 -14.69
C PHE A 86 -8.59 28.90 -14.75
N GLN A 87 -7.77 29.06 -15.81
CA GLN A 87 -6.93 30.25 -15.99
C GLN A 87 -7.76 31.54 -16.11
N ALA A 88 -8.82 31.51 -16.94
CA ALA A 88 -9.72 32.66 -17.12
C ALA A 88 -10.48 33.02 -15.84
N THR A 89 -10.83 32.04 -15.00
CA THR A 89 -11.52 32.30 -13.72
C THR A 89 -10.61 33.05 -12.77
N LEU A 90 -9.36 32.63 -12.62
CA LEU A 90 -8.39 33.32 -11.76
C LEU A 90 -8.04 34.71 -12.30
N SER A 91 -7.79 34.84 -13.61
CA SER A 91 -7.49 36.15 -14.24
C SER A 91 -8.67 37.13 -14.10
N ARG A 92 -9.90 36.64 -14.27
CA ARG A 92 -11.12 37.47 -14.07
C ARG A 92 -11.21 37.96 -12.63
N ARG A 93 -10.88 37.10 -11.64
CA ARG A 93 -10.90 37.46 -10.22
C ARG A 93 -9.89 38.58 -9.90
N VAL A 94 -8.67 38.48 -10.42
CA VAL A 94 -7.65 39.55 -10.30
C VAL A 94 -8.21 40.88 -10.83
N VAL A 95 -8.84 40.86 -12.02
CA VAL A 95 -9.34 42.07 -12.69
C VAL A 95 -10.56 42.65 -11.94
N SER A 96 -11.55 41.81 -11.61
CA SER A 96 -12.83 42.26 -11.04
C SER A 96 -12.71 42.69 -9.59
N GLU A 97 -11.90 42.02 -8.78
CA GLU A 97 -11.74 42.28 -7.34
C GLU A 97 -10.54 43.20 -7.06
N LYS A 98 -9.70 43.50 -8.07
CA LYS A 98 -8.47 44.31 -7.97
C LYS A 98 -7.53 43.82 -6.86
N ILE A 99 -7.36 42.50 -6.80
CA ILE A 99 -6.48 41.81 -5.83
C ILE A 99 -5.24 41.25 -6.52
N THR A 100 -4.21 40.95 -5.71
CA THR A 100 -3.01 40.31 -6.26
C THR A 100 -3.29 38.91 -6.79
N ALA A 101 -2.46 38.44 -7.72
CA ALA A 101 -2.56 37.09 -8.27
C ALA A 101 -2.54 36.01 -7.16
N ALA A 102 -1.68 36.16 -6.17
CA ALA A 102 -1.60 35.24 -5.03
C ALA A 102 -2.90 35.23 -4.21
N SER A 103 -3.51 36.41 -3.95
CA SER A 103 -4.79 36.51 -3.27
C SER A 103 -5.94 35.85 -4.07
N ALA A 104 -5.93 35.97 -5.38
CA ALA A 104 -6.93 35.36 -6.25
C ALA A 104 -6.83 33.81 -6.25
N VAL A 105 -5.62 33.27 -6.31
CA VAL A 105 -5.37 31.82 -6.20
C VAL A 105 -5.81 31.30 -4.84
N GLN A 106 -5.40 31.95 -3.74
CA GLN A 106 -5.76 31.53 -2.39
C GLN A 106 -7.28 31.53 -2.18
N ALA A 107 -7.96 32.63 -2.53
CA ALA A 107 -9.41 32.74 -2.40
C ALA A 107 -10.15 31.64 -3.19
N TYR A 108 -9.64 31.26 -4.37
CA TYR A 108 -10.21 30.18 -5.16
C TYR A 108 -10.03 28.82 -4.46
N LEU A 109 -8.85 28.56 -3.88
CA LEU A 109 -8.59 27.32 -3.14
C LEU A 109 -9.46 27.20 -1.90
N ASP A 110 -9.65 28.29 -1.15
CA ASP A 110 -10.48 28.33 0.06
C ASP A 110 -11.96 28.08 -0.28
N GLU A 111 -12.45 28.66 -1.37
CA GLU A 111 -13.80 28.43 -1.86
C GLU A 111 -14.03 26.95 -2.22
N GLN A 112 -13.08 26.31 -2.93
CA GLN A 112 -13.19 24.90 -3.28
C GLN A 112 -13.06 23.98 -2.06
N ALA A 113 -12.24 24.33 -1.07
CA ALA A 113 -12.09 23.57 0.17
C ALA A 113 -13.34 23.62 1.07
N GLY A 114 -14.14 24.68 0.99
CA GLY A 114 -15.41 24.84 1.71
C GLY A 114 -16.56 23.97 1.16
N LEU A 115 -16.41 23.37 -0.01
CA LEU A 115 -17.40 22.46 -0.59
C LEU A 115 -17.20 21.06 0.01
N THR A 116 -18.31 20.38 0.34
CA THR A 116 -18.25 18.96 0.80
C THR A 116 -18.08 18.06 -0.43
N PRO A 117 -16.86 17.58 -0.73
CA PRO A 117 -16.63 16.84 -1.95
C PRO A 117 -17.15 15.40 -1.85
N SER A 118 -17.75 14.89 -2.91
CA SER A 118 -17.91 13.46 -3.11
C SER A 118 -16.51 12.82 -3.25
N ARG A 119 -16.39 11.52 -3.05
CA ARG A 119 -15.09 10.81 -3.15
C ARG A 119 -14.39 10.99 -4.51
N ALA A 120 -15.14 11.04 -5.61
CA ALA A 120 -14.59 11.33 -6.94
C ALA A 120 -14.08 12.79 -7.06
N GLN A 121 -14.72 13.73 -6.39
CA GLN A 121 -14.29 15.12 -6.34
C GLN A 121 -13.08 15.33 -5.43
N GLN A 122 -12.83 14.42 -4.48
CA GLN A 122 -11.69 14.48 -3.57
C GLN A 122 -10.34 14.41 -4.30
N ALA A 123 -10.19 13.53 -5.28
CA ALA A 123 -8.96 13.42 -6.09
C ALA A 123 -8.72 14.69 -6.91
N ARG A 124 -9.79 15.27 -7.48
CA ARG A 124 -9.70 16.54 -8.21
C ARG A 124 -9.34 17.70 -7.28
N LEU A 125 -9.89 17.71 -6.07
CA LEU A 125 -9.57 18.72 -5.06
C LEU A 125 -8.11 18.63 -4.62
N THR A 126 -7.59 17.43 -4.42
CA THR A 126 -6.17 17.20 -4.10
C THR A 126 -5.26 17.71 -5.23
N SER A 127 -5.58 17.39 -6.49
CA SER A 127 -4.83 17.89 -7.65
C SER A 127 -4.90 19.42 -7.77
N LEU A 128 -6.07 20.01 -7.49
CA LEU A 128 -6.26 21.45 -7.47
C LEU A 128 -5.44 22.13 -6.36
N GLN A 129 -5.43 21.55 -5.16
CA GLN A 129 -4.62 22.05 -4.04
C GLN A 129 -3.12 22.02 -4.39
N ASP A 130 -2.64 20.92 -4.98
CA ASP A 130 -1.25 20.78 -5.41
C ASP A 130 -0.85 21.82 -6.46
N VAL A 131 -1.66 21.97 -7.51
CA VAL A 131 -1.45 22.99 -8.55
C VAL A 131 -1.50 24.40 -7.96
N GLY A 132 -2.48 24.67 -7.11
CA GLY A 132 -2.64 25.96 -6.43
C GLY A 132 -1.46 26.32 -5.54
N HIS A 133 -0.92 25.35 -4.78
CA HIS A 133 0.27 25.56 -3.95
C HIS A 133 1.53 25.84 -4.78
N ARG A 134 1.68 25.21 -5.96
CA ARG A 134 2.78 25.52 -6.88
C ARG A 134 2.67 26.95 -7.44
N LEU A 135 1.46 27.33 -7.88
CA LEU A 135 1.19 28.70 -8.32
C LEU A 135 1.52 29.73 -7.24
N LEU A 136 1.05 29.49 -6.00
CA LEU A 136 1.36 30.36 -4.87
C LEU A 136 2.87 30.42 -4.59
N GLY A 137 3.57 29.29 -4.71
CA GLY A 137 5.01 29.26 -4.55
C GLY A 137 5.71 30.19 -5.53
N HIS A 138 5.36 30.12 -6.81
CA HIS A 138 5.94 31.02 -7.83
C HIS A 138 5.54 32.48 -7.65
N LEU A 139 4.27 32.75 -7.27
CA LEU A 139 3.77 34.11 -7.07
C LEU A 139 4.36 34.79 -5.82
N LEU A 140 4.77 34.01 -4.83
CA LEU A 140 5.32 34.48 -3.56
C LEU A 140 6.84 34.30 -3.43
N ASP A 141 7.51 33.92 -4.53
CA ASP A 141 8.95 33.60 -4.55
C ASP A 141 9.36 32.55 -3.49
N ARG A 142 8.45 31.59 -3.22
CA ARG A 142 8.70 30.50 -2.29
C ARG A 142 9.13 29.25 -3.04
N THR A 143 10.12 28.54 -2.52
CA THR A 143 10.62 27.32 -3.15
C THR A 143 9.60 26.19 -3.03
N THR A 144 9.01 25.79 -4.15
CA THR A 144 8.04 24.69 -4.23
C THR A 144 8.68 23.35 -4.54
N MET A 145 9.89 23.36 -5.10
CA MET A 145 10.69 22.17 -5.40
C MET A 145 12.04 22.26 -4.72
N PRO A 146 12.56 21.17 -4.14
CA PRO A 146 13.88 21.20 -3.52
C PRO A 146 14.95 21.40 -4.59
N ARG A 147 15.67 22.49 -4.51
CA ARG A 147 16.91 22.72 -5.29
C ARG A 147 18.08 22.38 -4.40
N LEU A 148 18.42 21.09 -4.35
CA LEU A 148 19.50 20.59 -3.52
C LEU A 148 20.81 20.61 -4.32
N ASP A 149 21.83 21.21 -3.76
CA ASP A 149 23.23 21.16 -4.22
C ASP A 149 24.07 20.13 -3.43
N HIS A 150 23.53 19.68 -2.30
CA HIS A 150 24.09 18.64 -1.44
C HIS A 150 22.99 17.73 -0.88
N ARG A 151 23.41 16.64 -0.25
CA ARG A 151 22.48 15.66 0.32
C ARG A 151 21.84 16.20 1.59
N ALA A 152 20.49 16.34 1.62
CA ALA A 152 19.76 16.96 2.71
C ALA A 152 18.48 16.17 3.12
N VAL A 153 18.05 16.38 4.35
CA VAL A 153 16.74 15.94 4.86
C VAL A 153 15.70 16.98 4.48
N ILE A 154 14.69 16.57 3.75
CA ILE A 154 13.54 17.42 3.44
C ILE A 154 12.65 17.52 4.66
N VAL A 155 12.40 18.74 5.15
CA VAL A 155 11.43 19.03 6.19
C VAL A 155 10.32 19.89 5.61
N ALA A 156 9.08 19.42 5.67
CA ALA A 156 7.91 20.06 5.08
C ALA A 156 6.70 19.94 5.98
N HIS A 157 5.70 20.81 5.82
CA HIS A 157 4.42 20.65 6.49
C HIS A 157 3.71 19.37 6.00
N GLN A 158 3.70 19.15 4.70
CA GLN A 158 3.18 17.97 4.03
C GLN A 158 3.89 17.80 2.69
N VAL A 159 4.05 16.57 2.22
CA VAL A 159 4.54 16.28 0.87
C VAL A 159 3.43 15.64 0.05
N SER A 160 3.30 16.09 -1.20
CA SER A 160 2.36 15.49 -2.15
C SER A 160 3.04 14.37 -2.95
N PRO A 161 2.28 13.45 -3.54
CA PRO A 161 2.82 12.42 -4.44
C PRO A 161 3.63 13.01 -5.59
N SER A 162 3.18 14.11 -6.19
CA SER A 162 3.87 14.78 -7.29
C SER A 162 5.20 15.41 -6.86
N LEU A 163 5.28 15.90 -5.62
CA LEU A 163 6.51 16.42 -5.04
C LEU A 163 7.50 15.29 -4.77
N VAL A 164 7.05 14.17 -4.17
CA VAL A 164 7.90 12.98 -3.95
C VAL A 164 8.45 12.44 -5.26
N ALA A 165 7.63 12.43 -6.33
CA ALA A 165 8.06 12.00 -7.65
C ALA A 165 9.18 12.88 -8.27
N SER A 166 9.36 14.10 -7.78
CA SER A 166 10.43 15.00 -8.18
C SER A 166 11.75 14.81 -7.43
N PHE A 167 11.77 13.99 -6.36
CA PHE A 167 12.96 13.79 -5.55
C PHE A 167 14.06 13.03 -6.31
N ASP A 168 15.28 13.52 -6.20
CA ASP A 168 16.47 12.76 -6.57
C ASP A 168 16.96 11.97 -5.32
N PRO A 169 16.86 10.63 -5.30
CA PRO A 169 17.28 9.85 -4.13
C PRO A 169 18.78 9.97 -3.78
N ARG A 170 19.58 10.51 -4.70
CA ARG A 170 21.00 10.76 -4.43
C ARG A 170 21.20 12.02 -3.59
N LEU A 171 20.29 12.99 -3.69
CA LEU A 171 20.35 14.28 -2.99
C LEU A 171 19.37 14.33 -1.81
N VAL A 172 18.23 13.68 -1.86
CA VAL A 172 17.33 13.55 -0.71
C VAL A 172 17.85 12.47 0.22
N ALA A 173 18.16 12.84 1.46
CA ALA A 173 18.68 11.94 2.47
C ALA A 173 17.56 11.27 3.28
N GLY A 174 16.46 11.98 3.53
CA GLY A 174 15.28 11.53 4.25
C GLY A 174 14.18 12.56 4.18
N VAL A 175 13.00 12.21 4.66
CA VAL A 175 11.79 13.07 4.61
C VAL A 175 11.15 13.16 5.99
N VAL A 176 10.82 14.36 6.41
CA VAL A 176 10.09 14.62 7.66
C VAL A 176 8.92 15.55 7.37
N THR A 177 7.73 15.20 7.89
CA THR A 177 6.56 16.04 7.71
C THR A 177 5.81 16.31 9.03
N ASP A 178 5.19 17.49 9.12
CA ASP A 178 4.34 17.83 10.27
C ASP A 178 3.01 17.10 10.22
N GLN A 179 2.46 16.89 9.04
CA GLN A 179 1.20 16.17 8.81
C GLN A 179 1.43 14.87 8.03
N GLY A 180 0.44 13.99 8.07
CA GLY A 180 0.43 12.74 7.34
C GLY A 180 0.45 11.51 8.25
N GLY A 181 0.18 10.36 7.66
CA GLY A 181 0.23 9.04 8.30
C GLY A 181 1.12 8.09 7.51
N ALA A 182 1.55 7.00 8.12
CA ALA A 182 2.40 6.00 7.47
C ALA A 182 1.75 5.34 6.24
N THR A 183 0.43 5.29 6.19
CA THR A 183 -0.36 4.73 5.07
C THR A 183 -0.73 5.77 4.01
N ALA A 184 -0.33 7.03 4.18
CA ALA A 184 -0.55 8.05 3.17
C ALA A 184 0.22 7.71 1.88
N HIS A 185 -0.38 7.97 0.72
CA HIS A 185 0.22 7.62 -0.58
C HIS A 185 1.62 8.23 -0.77
N SER A 186 1.83 9.47 -0.36
CA SER A 186 3.16 10.11 -0.39
C SER A 186 4.20 9.40 0.51
N ALA A 187 3.78 8.90 1.67
CA ALA A 187 4.66 8.16 2.58
C ALA A 187 5.08 6.80 1.97
N LEU A 188 4.15 6.12 1.29
CA LEU A 188 4.45 4.89 0.56
C LEU A 188 5.46 5.13 -0.58
N LEU A 189 5.30 6.22 -1.35
CA LEU A 189 6.26 6.59 -2.40
C LEU A 189 7.65 6.90 -1.84
N VAL A 190 7.75 7.58 -0.68
CA VAL A 190 9.03 7.82 0.00
C VAL A 190 9.69 6.50 0.42
N ALA A 191 8.89 5.53 0.91
CA ALA A 191 9.37 4.21 1.25
C ALA A 191 9.85 3.42 0.01
N GLU A 192 9.17 3.54 -1.13
CA GLU A 192 9.60 2.96 -2.41
C GLU A 192 10.95 3.51 -2.89
N LEU A 193 11.24 4.78 -2.60
CA LEU A 193 12.54 5.39 -2.87
C LEU A 193 13.63 4.91 -1.90
N GLY A 194 13.29 4.14 -0.87
CA GLY A 194 14.22 3.69 0.16
C GLY A 194 14.72 4.82 1.07
N LEU A 195 13.98 5.91 1.17
CA LEU A 195 14.35 7.07 1.98
C LEU A 195 13.76 6.94 3.40
N PRO A 196 14.56 7.13 4.47
CA PRO A 196 14.05 7.21 5.83
C PRO A 196 13.00 8.31 5.97
N ALA A 197 11.86 8.00 6.61
CA ALA A 197 10.78 8.98 6.74
C ALA A 197 10.10 8.96 8.11
N VAL A 198 9.85 10.16 8.64
CA VAL A 198 9.07 10.41 9.86
C VAL A 198 7.96 11.40 9.53
N VAL A 199 6.70 11.02 9.75
CA VAL A 199 5.54 11.85 9.44
C VAL A 199 4.75 12.18 10.71
N GLY A 200 3.91 13.22 10.67
CA GLY A 200 3.08 13.57 11.82
C GLY A 200 3.86 14.15 13.01
N THR A 201 4.92 14.88 12.77
CA THR A 201 5.72 15.52 13.85
C THR A 201 5.07 16.76 14.43
N HIS A 202 4.05 17.30 13.78
CA HIS A 202 3.28 18.49 14.12
C HIS A 202 4.04 19.82 14.18
N SER A 203 5.36 19.81 14.32
CA SER A 203 6.14 21.03 14.59
C SER A 203 7.56 21.03 14.02
N ALA A 204 7.91 20.07 13.16
CA ALA A 204 9.26 20.01 12.59
C ALA A 204 9.58 21.27 11.77
N THR A 205 8.64 21.77 10.96
CA THR A 205 8.85 22.97 10.13
C THR A 205 9.08 24.25 10.95
N THR A 206 8.47 24.34 12.14
CA THR A 206 8.61 25.51 13.01
C THR A 206 9.87 25.45 13.88
N GLN A 207 10.45 24.28 14.08
CA GLN A 207 11.60 24.07 14.95
C GLN A 207 12.92 23.84 14.19
N ALA A 208 12.85 23.38 12.96
CA ALA A 208 14.01 23.23 12.10
C ALA A 208 14.38 24.58 11.44
N ALA A 209 15.64 24.70 11.06
CA ALA A 209 16.13 25.80 10.24
C ALA A 209 16.93 25.23 9.07
N GLU A 210 17.06 26.03 8.00
CA GLU A 210 17.87 25.66 6.84
C GLU A 210 19.29 25.31 7.26
N ASP A 211 19.89 24.30 6.63
CA ASP A 211 21.23 23.77 6.91
C ASP A 211 21.47 23.24 8.34
N MET A 212 20.45 23.20 9.18
CA MET A 212 20.54 22.61 10.52
C MET A 212 20.79 21.11 10.42
N VAL A 213 21.80 20.58 11.09
CA VAL A 213 22.02 19.13 11.15
C VAL A 213 20.87 18.45 11.88
N ALA A 214 20.33 17.40 11.25
CA ALA A 214 19.26 16.59 11.80
C ALA A 214 19.58 15.08 11.70
N ILE A 215 19.04 14.32 12.65
CA ILE A 215 18.97 12.86 12.61
C ILE A 215 17.53 12.47 12.36
N VAL A 216 17.29 11.69 11.32
CA VAL A 216 15.99 11.06 11.03
C VAL A 216 16.10 9.57 11.33
N ASP A 217 15.37 9.11 12.32
CA ASP A 217 15.23 7.70 12.69
C ASP A 217 13.85 7.20 12.24
N GLY A 218 13.81 6.72 11.02
CA GLY A 218 12.59 6.18 10.41
C GLY A 218 12.15 4.84 10.99
N GLU A 219 13.00 4.15 11.76
CA GLU A 219 12.63 2.91 12.47
C GLU A 219 11.75 3.21 13.70
N HIS A 220 12.07 4.29 14.41
CA HIS A 220 11.42 4.64 15.68
C HIS A 220 10.58 5.91 15.61
N GLY A 221 10.41 6.52 14.42
CA GLY A 221 9.64 7.73 14.23
C GLY A 221 10.21 8.95 14.97
N LYS A 222 11.53 9.13 14.98
CA LYS A 222 12.19 10.21 15.72
C LYS A 222 12.92 11.17 14.77
N LEU A 223 12.79 12.45 15.08
CA LEU A 223 13.60 13.52 14.50
C LEU A 223 14.39 14.21 15.61
N ILE A 224 15.71 14.29 15.48
CA ILE A 224 16.59 15.00 16.42
C ILE A 224 17.22 16.17 15.67
N LEU A 225 16.89 17.38 16.09
CA LEU A 225 17.43 18.63 15.56
C LEU A 225 18.62 19.10 16.41
N GLN A 226 19.68 19.58 15.77
CA GLN A 226 20.94 20.03 16.41
C GLN A 226 21.51 18.94 17.36
N PRO A 227 21.73 17.72 16.86
CA PRO A 227 22.23 16.62 17.68
C PRO A 227 23.61 16.94 18.28
N THR A 228 23.82 16.45 19.49
CA THR A 228 25.14 16.50 20.14
C THR A 228 26.11 15.54 19.45
N PRO A 229 27.44 15.71 19.62
CA PRO A 229 28.42 14.78 19.08
C PRO A 229 28.21 13.33 19.56
N GLN A 230 27.73 13.15 20.80
CA GLN A 230 27.42 11.82 21.36
C GLN A 230 26.20 11.18 20.66
N GLU A 231 25.17 11.96 20.36
CA GLU A 231 24.00 11.50 19.61
C GLU A 231 24.38 11.15 18.17
N ILE A 232 25.20 11.95 17.52
CA ILE A 232 25.71 11.67 16.18
C ILE A 232 26.47 10.33 16.16
N ASP A 233 27.42 10.11 17.06
CA ASP A 233 28.18 8.87 17.14
C ASP A 233 27.28 7.66 17.45
N HIS A 234 26.29 7.81 18.33
CA HIS A 234 25.31 6.77 18.62
C HIS A 234 24.49 6.40 17.39
N TYR A 235 23.92 7.39 16.68
CA TYR A 235 23.08 7.13 15.52
C TYR A 235 23.87 6.71 14.27
N GLN A 236 25.15 7.09 14.15
CA GLN A 236 26.03 6.52 13.12
C GLN A 236 26.22 5.01 13.31
N ARG A 237 26.40 4.56 14.55
CA ARG A 237 26.49 3.12 14.87
C ARG A 237 25.18 2.41 14.56
N LEU A 238 24.04 2.98 14.93
CA LEU A 238 22.72 2.42 14.60
C LEU A 238 22.49 2.36 13.10
N ALA A 239 22.84 3.39 12.35
CA ALA A 239 22.75 3.41 10.89
C ALA A 239 23.62 2.31 10.24
N ALA A 240 24.85 2.14 10.72
CA ALA A 240 25.72 1.07 10.24
C ALA A 240 25.18 -0.33 10.57
N GLN A 241 24.60 -0.53 11.75
CA GLN A 241 23.92 -1.78 12.11
C GLN A 241 22.71 -2.05 11.22
N TYR A 242 21.89 -1.03 10.96
CA TYR A 242 20.74 -1.14 10.05
C TYR A 242 21.19 -1.54 8.65
N GLN A 243 22.20 -0.88 8.09
CA GLN A 243 22.74 -1.20 6.78
C GLN A 243 23.29 -2.63 6.70
N ARG A 244 24.05 -3.09 7.71
CA ARG A 244 24.51 -4.49 7.78
C ARG A 244 23.34 -5.46 7.77
N LYS A 245 22.33 -5.20 8.60
CA LYS A 245 21.11 -6.02 8.65
C LYS A 245 20.41 -6.07 7.30
N GLN A 246 20.29 -4.94 6.58
CA GLN A 246 19.71 -4.91 5.25
C GLN A 246 20.54 -5.70 4.22
N GLN A 247 21.88 -5.64 4.30
CA GLN A 247 22.76 -6.43 3.45
C GLN A 247 22.63 -7.94 3.73
N GLU A 248 22.61 -8.33 5.01
CA GLU A 248 22.38 -9.72 5.42
C GLU A 248 21.02 -10.24 4.95
N LEU A 249 19.97 -9.42 5.08
CA LEU A 249 18.65 -9.75 4.54
C LEU A 249 18.68 -9.88 3.02
N GLY A 250 19.33 -8.95 2.32
CA GLY A 250 19.47 -9.00 0.87
C GLY A 250 20.12 -10.28 0.36
N ALA A 251 21.09 -10.82 1.09
CA ALA A 251 21.71 -12.11 0.76
C ALA A 251 20.74 -13.30 0.84
N LEU A 252 19.61 -13.15 1.54
CA LEU A 252 18.58 -14.18 1.60
C LEU A 252 17.60 -14.16 0.42
N ALA A 253 17.67 -13.20 -0.50
CA ALA A 253 16.71 -13.07 -1.59
C ALA A 253 16.60 -14.33 -2.47
N THR A 254 17.70 -15.04 -2.68
CA THR A 254 17.75 -16.29 -3.45
C THR A 254 17.77 -17.56 -2.59
N ALA A 255 17.74 -17.40 -1.26
CA ALA A 255 17.79 -18.54 -0.36
C ALA A 255 16.43 -19.25 -0.28
N THR A 256 16.46 -20.58 -0.20
CA THR A 256 15.25 -21.38 0.02
C THR A 256 14.65 -21.12 1.40
N THR A 257 13.32 -21.07 1.46
CA THR A 257 12.58 -20.90 2.72
C THR A 257 12.39 -22.25 3.41
N VAL A 258 13.38 -22.59 4.25
CA VAL A 258 13.45 -23.88 4.98
C VAL A 258 13.77 -23.61 6.43
N THR A 259 13.03 -24.22 7.35
CA THR A 259 13.31 -24.14 8.78
C THR A 259 14.60 -24.87 9.18
N ALA A 260 15.08 -24.64 10.39
CA ALA A 260 16.29 -25.29 10.92
C ALA A 260 16.17 -26.84 10.96
N ASP A 261 14.95 -27.38 11.05
CA ASP A 261 14.68 -28.84 11.03
C ASP A 261 14.22 -29.35 9.65
N GLY A 262 14.39 -28.55 8.60
CA GLY A 262 14.23 -29.00 7.21
C GLY A 262 12.82 -28.90 6.62
N SER A 263 11.83 -28.35 7.33
CA SER A 263 10.49 -28.12 6.82
C SER A 263 10.48 -26.97 5.79
N ARG A 264 9.83 -27.17 4.64
CA ARG A 264 9.78 -26.17 3.56
C ARG A 264 8.50 -25.37 3.65
N TYR A 265 8.63 -24.09 3.38
CA TYR A 265 7.52 -23.11 3.31
C TYR A 265 7.69 -22.26 2.06
N GLN A 266 6.63 -21.57 1.67
CA GLN A 266 6.68 -20.57 0.61
C GLN A 266 6.41 -19.18 1.18
N ILE A 267 7.15 -18.18 0.69
CA ILE A 267 6.86 -16.76 0.95
C ILE A 267 6.54 -16.10 -0.37
N ALA A 268 5.26 -15.83 -0.57
CA ALA A 268 4.74 -15.15 -1.74
C ALA A 268 4.49 -13.66 -1.45
N ALA A 269 4.41 -12.86 -2.50
CA ALA A 269 4.14 -11.44 -2.41
C ALA A 269 2.64 -11.13 -2.41
N ASN A 270 2.22 -10.15 -1.60
CA ASN A 270 0.99 -9.40 -1.85
C ASN A 270 1.30 -8.29 -2.85
N VAL A 271 0.60 -8.24 -3.96
CA VAL A 271 0.73 -7.22 -5.00
C VAL A 271 -0.58 -6.45 -5.12
N THR A 272 -0.50 -5.15 -4.95
CA THR A 272 -1.65 -4.24 -5.07
C THR A 272 -1.53 -3.35 -6.29
N LEU A 273 -0.30 -2.96 -6.66
CA LEU A 273 -0.03 -2.05 -7.78
C LEU A 273 0.89 -2.72 -8.82
N PRO A 274 0.72 -2.43 -10.11
CA PRO A 274 1.57 -2.98 -11.18
C PRO A 274 3.08 -2.68 -11.02
N ALA A 275 3.44 -1.56 -10.40
CA ALA A 275 4.82 -1.18 -10.17
C ALA A 275 5.59 -2.18 -9.30
N GLU A 276 4.91 -2.83 -8.35
CA GLU A 276 5.48 -3.83 -7.43
C GLU A 276 5.98 -5.09 -8.16
N LEU A 277 5.43 -5.39 -9.35
CA LEU A 277 5.85 -6.55 -10.15
C LEU A 277 7.35 -6.52 -10.50
N LYS A 278 7.94 -5.34 -10.68
CA LYS A 278 9.36 -5.19 -11.01
C LYS A 278 10.29 -5.52 -9.83
N GLN A 279 9.78 -5.47 -8.60
CA GLN A 279 10.55 -5.64 -7.37
C GLN A 279 10.52 -7.06 -6.83
N LEU A 280 9.65 -7.94 -7.34
CA LEU A 280 9.42 -9.30 -6.83
C LEU A 280 10.71 -10.12 -6.71
N ALA A 281 11.54 -10.11 -7.75
CA ALA A 281 12.79 -10.87 -7.77
C ALA A 281 13.81 -10.33 -6.75
N GLN A 282 13.93 -9.01 -6.64
CA GLN A 282 14.81 -8.36 -5.68
C GLN A 282 14.35 -8.60 -4.23
N ALA A 283 13.04 -8.57 -3.99
CA ALA A 283 12.45 -8.90 -2.71
C ALA A 283 12.56 -10.41 -2.36
N GLY A 284 12.95 -11.25 -3.30
CA GLY A 284 13.06 -12.68 -3.12
C GLY A 284 11.72 -13.39 -2.99
N ALA A 285 10.67 -12.90 -3.65
CA ALA A 285 9.36 -13.55 -3.66
C ALA A 285 9.43 -14.92 -4.34
N GLU A 286 8.75 -15.92 -3.77
CA GLU A 286 8.64 -17.28 -4.30
C GLU A 286 7.32 -17.50 -5.06
N GLY A 287 6.60 -16.41 -5.34
CA GLY A 287 5.32 -16.38 -6.05
C GLY A 287 4.56 -15.08 -5.76
N ILE A 288 3.37 -14.97 -6.29
CA ILE A 288 2.38 -13.96 -5.90
C ILE A 288 1.23 -14.70 -5.21
N GLY A 289 1.12 -14.55 -3.88
CA GLY A 289 0.08 -15.22 -3.11
C GLY A 289 -1.23 -14.42 -3.05
N LEU A 290 -1.16 -13.12 -3.37
CA LEU A 290 -2.33 -12.27 -3.56
C LEU A 290 -2.03 -11.15 -4.55
N TYR A 291 -2.57 -11.27 -5.76
CA TYR A 291 -2.68 -10.14 -6.69
C TYR A 291 -4.07 -9.52 -6.56
N ARG A 292 -4.12 -8.28 -6.06
CA ARG A 292 -5.38 -7.53 -5.88
C ARG A 292 -5.78 -6.90 -7.21
N SER A 293 -6.79 -7.46 -7.88
CA SER A 293 -7.26 -6.96 -9.18
C SER A 293 -8.10 -5.68 -9.08
N GLU A 294 -8.47 -5.26 -7.87
CA GLU A 294 -9.40 -4.17 -7.60
C GLU A 294 -8.93 -2.83 -8.15
N TYR A 295 -7.62 -2.59 -8.23
CA TYR A 295 -7.07 -1.35 -8.78
C TYR A 295 -7.53 -1.08 -10.22
N LEU A 296 -7.82 -2.13 -10.99
CA LEU A 296 -8.34 -2.01 -12.36
C LEU A 296 -9.75 -1.38 -12.40
N PHE A 297 -10.51 -1.48 -11.32
CA PHE A 297 -11.92 -1.13 -11.26
C PHE A 297 -12.20 0.11 -10.39
N LEU A 298 -11.18 0.89 -10.05
CA LEU A 298 -11.33 2.03 -9.15
C LEU A 298 -12.02 3.23 -9.78
N ASP A 299 -12.00 3.35 -11.11
CA ASP A 299 -12.69 4.42 -11.83
C ASP A 299 -14.11 3.98 -12.23
N PRO A 300 -15.18 4.45 -11.55
CA PRO A 300 -16.54 4.07 -11.86
C PRO A 300 -17.06 4.67 -13.17
N ALA A 301 -16.41 5.71 -13.69
CA ALA A 301 -16.81 6.38 -14.94
C ALA A 301 -16.30 5.65 -16.18
N ARG A 302 -15.31 4.76 -16.02
CA ARG A 302 -14.71 4.01 -17.12
C ARG A 302 -14.73 2.51 -16.86
N PRO A 303 -15.65 1.75 -17.48
CA PRO A 303 -15.62 0.30 -17.39
C PRO A 303 -14.31 -0.27 -17.95
N VAL A 304 -13.65 -1.13 -17.17
CA VAL A 304 -12.42 -1.80 -17.60
C VAL A 304 -12.74 -2.85 -18.66
N THR A 305 -12.06 -2.77 -19.79
CA THR A 305 -12.23 -3.72 -20.89
C THR A 305 -11.60 -5.07 -20.57
N GLU A 306 -12.04 -6.13 -21.28
CA GLU A 306 -11.41 -7.46 -21.16
C GLU A 306 -9.93 -7.43 -21.56
N GLU A 307 -9.56 -6.65 -22.58
CA GLU A 307 -8.18 -6.54 -23.06
C GLU A 307 -7.25 -5.88 -22.03
N GLU A 308 -7.70 -4.85 -21.32
CA GLU A 308 -6.94 -4.23 -20.23
C GLU A 308 -6.72 -5.20 -19.09
N GLN A 309 -7.73 -6.00 -18.76
CA GLN A 309 -7.59 -7.05 -17.74
C GLN A 309 -6.61 -8.14 -18.18
N VAL A 310 -6.69 -8.61 -19.44
CA VAL A 310 -5.73 -9.59 -20.00
C VAL A 310 -4.31 -9.05 -19.91
N ALA A 311 -4.08 -7.80 -20.29
CA ALA A 311 -2.75 -7.18 -20.24
C ALA A 311 -2.20 -7.14 -18.80
N ALA A 312 -3.01 -6.78 -17.82
CA ALA A 312 -2.62 -6.72 -16.41
C ALA A 312 -2.28 -8.11 -15.84
N TYR A 313 -3.14 -9.11 -16.08
CA TYR A 313 -2.93 -10.48 -15.59
C TYR A 313 -1.75 -11.16 -16.28
N LYS A 314 -1.57 -10.94 -17.59
CA LYS A 314 -0.38 -11.37 -18.33
C LYS A 314 0.90 -10.78 -17.73
N ALA A 315 0.91 -9.49 -17.39
CA ALA A 315 2.07 -8.86 -16.77
C ALA A 315 2.44 -9.50 -15.43
N ALA A 316 1.45 -9.81 -14.59
CA ALA A 316 1.65 -10.50 -13.32
C ALA A 316 2.23 -11.92 -13.51
N LEU A 317 1.68 -12.69 -14.45
CA LEU A 317 2.13 -14.04 -14.75
C LEU A 317 3.56 -14.06 -15.34
N LEU A 318 3.88 -13.13 -16.23
CA LEU A 318 5.22 -12.98 -16.81
C LEU A 318 6.27 -12.47 -15.79
N ALA A 319 5.86 -11.76 -14.74
CA ALA A 319 6.77 -11.36 -13.67
C ALA A 319 7.25 -12.55 -12.83
N MET A 320 6.46 -13.63 -12.76
CA MET A 320 6.76 -14.85 -11.97
C MET A 320 6.50 -16.13 -12.79
N PRO A 321 7.19 -16.36 -13.94
CA PRO A 321 6.81 -17.40 -14.93
C PRO A 321 6.98 -18.83 -14.42
N LYS A 322 7.81 -19.04 -13.39
CA LYS A 322 8.09 -20.37 -12.81
C LYS A 322 7.39 -20.59 -11.46
N HIS A 323 6.64 -19.62 -11.01
CA HIS A 323 6.03 -19.61 -9.68
C HIS A 323 4.53 -19.38 -9.81
N ARG A 324 3.79 -19.80 -8.79
CA ARG A 324 2.35 -19.60 -8.70
C ARG A 324 2.02 -18.10 -8.57
N VAL A 325 0.98 -17.69 -9.29
CA VAL A 325 0.42 -16.35 -9.24
C VAL A 325 -1.06 -16.46 -8.90
N VAL A 326 -1.40 -16.16 -7.65
CA VAL A 326 -2.79 -16.15 -7.18
C VAL A 326 -3.40 -14.80 -7.54
N ILE A 327 -4.40 -14.79 -8.42
CA ILE A 327 -5.15 -13.59 -8.79
C ILE A 327 -6.52 -13.65 -8.15
N ARG A 328 -6.80 -12.69 -7.26
CA ARG A 328 -8.11 -12.56 -6.63
C ARG A 328 -9.09 -11.90 -7.61
N VAL A 329 -10.24 -12.55 -7.81
CA VAL A 329 -11.36 -11.94 -8.51
C VAL A 329 -11.82 -10.71 -7.71
N GLN A 330 -12.32 -9.70 -8.40
CA GLN A 330 -12.70 -8.40 -7.83
C GLN A 330 -13.46 -8.52 -6.51
N ASP A 331 -12.97 -7.81 -5.48
CA ASP A 331 -13.57 -7.70 -4.15
C ASP A 331 -13.87 -6.23 -3.83
N LEU A 332 -14.71 -5.59 -4.62
CA LEU A 332 -15.17 -4.24 -4.33
C LEU A 332 -16.41 -4.29 -3.43
N GLY A 333 -16.25 -3.75 -2.23
CA GLY A 333 -17.36 -3.55 -1.31
C GLY A 333 -18.23 -2.35 -1.71
N ALA A 334 -19.42 -2.33 -1.16
CA ALA A 334 -20.39 -1.25 -1.32
C ALA A 334 -19.96 0.10 -0.70
N ASP A 335 -18.93 0.11 0.13
CA ASP A 335 -18.28 1.32 0.67
C ASP A 335 -17.77 2.26 -0.43
N LYS A 336 -17.66 1.76 -1.66
CA LYS A 336 -17.24 2.52 -2.84
C LYS A 336 -18.40 2.97 -3.75
N GLN A 337 -19.68 2.68 -3.38
CA GLN A 337 -20.86 3.12 -4.13
C GLN A 337 -21.94 3.68 -3.19
N PRO A 338 -22.49 4.88 -3.45
CA PRO A 338 -23.59 5.45 -2.67
C PRO A 338 -24.84 4.55 -2.73
N GLY A 339 -25.37 4.15 -1.57
CA GLY A 339 -26.64 3.44 -1.46
C GLY A 339 -26.57 1.91 -1.43
N ALA A 340 -25.40 1.29 -1.50
CA ALA A 340 -25.25 -0.16 -1.40
C ALA A 340 -25.13 -0.64 0.06
N ASN A 341 -25.62 -1.85 0.34
CA ASN A 341 -25.58 -2.43 1.69
C ASN A 341 -24.23 -3.12 1.91
N LEU A 342 -23.37 -2.53 2.76
CA LEU A 342 -21.96 -2.88 2.98
C LEU A 342 -21.66 -4.37 3.23
N VAL A 343 -22.59 -5.08 3.83
CA VAL A 343 -22.38 -6.48 4.27
C VAL A 343 -22.87 -7.50 3.26
N THR A 344 -23.91 -7.17 2.47
CA THR A 344 -24.58 -8.14 1.58
C THR A 344 -24.05 -8.11 0.15
N ASP A 345 -23.53 -6.97 -0.33
CA ASP A 345 -23.21 -6.72 -1.73
C ASP A 345 -21.71 -6.66 -1.99
N ARG A 346 -20.96 -7.63 -1.46
CA ARG A 346 -19.49 -7.69 -1.57
C ARG A 346 -19.03 -9.05 -2.13
N GLY A 347 -17.85 -9.04 -2.76
CA GLY A 347 -17.14 -10.22 -3.19
C GLY A 347 -17.94 -11.09 -4.15
N ILE A 348 -17.92 -12.40 -3.93
CA ILE A 348 -18.58 -13.36 -4.82
C ILE A 348 -20.10 -13.16 -4.92
N ARG A 349 -20.75 -12.67 -3.87
CA ARG A 349 -22.21 -12.44 -3.86
C ARG A 349 -22.60 -11.41 -4.89
N ARG A 350 -21.91 -10.27 -4.90
CA ARG A 350 -22.10 -9.22 -5.89
C ARG A 350 -21.79 -9.72 -7.29
N LEU A 351 -20.68 -10.44 -7.45
CA LEU A 351 -20.26 -10.95 -8.76
C LEU A 351 -21.25 -11.98 -9.33
N LEU A 352 -21.92 -12.76 -8.49
CA LEU A 352 -22.97 -13.69 -8.90
C LEU A 352 -24.29 -12.99 -9.21
N ALA A 353 -24.55 -11.84 -8.58
CA ALA A 353 -25.71 -10.99 -8.90
C ALA A 353 -25.49 -10.18 -10.20
N GLU A 354 -24.25 -9.78 -10.47
CA GLU A 354 -23.85 -9.06 -11.69
C GLU A 354 -22.91 -9.94 -12.57
N PRO A 355 -23.42 -11.03 -13.16
CA PRO A 355 -22.58 -12.06 -13.79
C PRO A 355 -21.80 -11.59 -15.00
N VAL A 356 -22.17 -10.45 -15.60
CA VAL A 356 -21.42 -9.86 -16.74
C VAL A 356 -20.02 -9.48 -16.32
N ILE A 357 -19.86 -8.83 -15.15
CA ILE A 357 -18.56 -8.42 -14.63
C ILE A 357 -17.70 -9.67 -14.35
N LEU A 358 -18.26 -10.65 -13.64
CA LEU A 358 -17.56 -11.90 -13.34
C LEU A 358 -17.13 -12.62 -14.62
N ARG A 359 -18.02 -12.78 -15.59
CA ARG A 359 -17.72 -13.45 -16.87
C ARG A 359 -16.59 -12.77 -17.63
N THR A 360 -16.60 -11.44 -17.71
CA THR A 360 -15.53 -10.68 -18.37
C THR A 360 -14.19 -10.90 -17.67
N GLN A 361 -14.16 -10.84 -16.35
CA GLN A 361 -12.94 -11.06 -15.57
C GLN A 361 -12.43 -12.49 -15.71
N LEU A 362 -13.32 -13.49 -15.66
CA LEU A 362 -12.93 -14.90 -15.84
C LEU A 362 -12.41 -15.18 -17.25
N ARG A 363 -13.00 -14.60 -18.31
CA ARG A 363 -12.45 -14.71 -19.67
C ARG A 363 -11.05 -14.11 -19.75
N ALA A 364 -10.85 -12.94 -19.16
CA ALA A 364 -9.53 -12.30 -19.14
C ALA A 364 -8.48 -13.16 -18.41
N LEU A 365 -8.81 -13.74 -17.27
CA LEU A 365 -7.96 -14.66 -16.50
C LEU A 365 -7.64 -15.93 -17.32
N LEU A 366 -8.64 -16.53 -17.94
CA LEU A 366 -8.47 -17.73 -18.77
C LEU A 366 -7.59 -17.45 -20.00
N ARG A 367 -7.75 -16.30 -20.67
CA ARG A 367 -6.88 -15.87 -21.78
C ARG A 367 -5.45 -15.58 -21.32
N ALA A 368 -5.28 -15.07 -20.10
CA ALA A 368 -3.96 -14.83 -19.53
C ALA A 368 -3.28 -16.13 -19.05
N SER A 369 -4.01 -17.20 -18.78
CA SER A 369 -3.51 -18.44 -18.12
C SER A 369 -2.32 -19.09 -18.85
N VAL A 370 -2.17 -18.88 -20.16
CA VAL A 370 -1.08 -19.46 -20.98
C VAL A 370 0.29 -18.83 -20.72
N TYR A 371 0.36 -17.72 -19.94
CA TYR A 371 1.60 -16.99 -19.71
C TYR A 371 2.32 -17.35 -18.41
N GLY A 372 1.76 -18.24 -17.56
CA GLY A 372 2.39 -18.66 -16.30
C GLY A 372 1.49 -19.59 -15.46
N GLN A 373 1.87 -19.82 -14.21
CA GLN A 373 1.14 -20.71 -13.30
C GLN A 373 0.02 -19.92 -12.61
N LEU A 374 -1.14 -19.84 -13.26
CA LEU A 374 -2.31 -19.14 -12.74
C LEU A 374 -3.01 -19.92 -11.63
N ALA A 375 -3.36 -19.23 -10.53
CA ALA A 375 -4.34 -19.66 -9.56
C ALA A 375 -5.42 -18.57 -9.43
N ILE A 376 -6.68 -18.95 -9.56
CA ILE A 376 -7.83 -18.04 -9.46
C ILE A 376 -8.41 -18.15 -8.05
N MET A 377 -8.60 -17.04 -7.37
CA MET A 377 -9.13 -17.00 -6.00
C MET A 377 -10.43 -16.21 -5.93
N PHE A 378 -11.50 -16.86 -5.44
CA PHE A 378 -12.78 -16.20 -5.20
C PHE A 378 -12.85 -15.63 -3.79
N PRO A 379 -13.13 -14.32 -3.63
CA PRO A 379 -13.25 -13.67 -2.33
C PRO A 379 -14.63 -13.87 -1.72
N PHE A 380 -14.70 -13.74 -0.41
CA PHE A 380 -15.93 -13.60 0.38
C PHE A 380 -16.96 -14.74 0.20
N VAL A 381 -16.48 -15.94 -0.05
CA VAL A 381 -17.32 -17.13 -0.18
C VAL A 381 -17.81 -17.57 1.22
N ALA A 382 -19.10 -17.84 1.35
CA ALA A 382 -19.69 -18.30 2.61
C ALA A 382 -20.50 -19.61 2.47
N THR A 383 -20.95 -19.94 1.26
CA THR A 383 -21.72 -21.16 1.02
C THR A 383 -21.16 -21.99 -0.13
N ILE A 384 -21.37 -23.30 -0.08
CA ILE A 384 -20.95 -24.22 -1.15
C ILE A 384 -21.63 -23.85 -2.48
N ASP A 385 -22.90 -23.44 -2.44
CA ASP A 385 -23.65 -23.02 -3.63
C ASP A 385 -22.99 -21.81 -4.32
N GLU A 386 -22.59 -20.80 -3.56
CA GLU A 386 -21.87 -19.63 -4.12
C GLU A 386 -20.60 -20.08 -4.88
N PHE A 387 -19.81 -20.95 -4.27
CA PHE A 387 -18.57 -21.43 -4.88
C PHE A 387 -18.83 -22.30 -6.12
N GLN A 388 -19.77 -23.24 -6.04
CA GLN A 388 -20.13 -24.10 -7.18
C GLN A 388 -20.70 -23.30 -8.35
N ARG A 389 -21.51 -22.28 -8.10
CA ARG A 389 -22.00 -21.36 -9.15
C ARG A 389 -20.87 -20.60 -9.82
N ALA A 390 -19.89 -20.14 -9.05
CA ALA A 390 -18.71 -19.48 -9.60
C ALA A 390 -17.90 -20.43 -10.49
N LEU A 391 -17.66 -21.66 -10.04
CA LEU A 391 -17.00 -22.72 -10.81
C LEU A 391 -17.75 -23.05 -12.11
N ALA A 392 -19.08 -23.13 -12.05
CA ALA A 392 -19.92 -23.38 -13.23
C ALA A 392 -19.80 -22.24 -14.27
N ILE A 393 -19.74 -20.97 -13.81
CA ILE A 393 -19.53 -19.82 -14.71
C ILE A 393 -18.12 -19.88 -15.33
N LEU A 394 -17.09 -20.20 -14.55
CA LEU A 394 -15.71 -20.35 -15.03
C LEU A 394 -15.63 -21.42 -16.13
N ASP A 395 -16.23 -22.58 -15.91
CA ASP A 395 -16.23 -23.68 -16.88
C ASP A 395 -17.01 -23.31 -18.17
N GLN A 396 -18.14 -22.59 -18.04
CA GLN A 396 -18.87 -22.07 -19.20
C GLN A 396 -18.00 -21.12 -20.03
N GLU A 397 -17.31 -20.17 -19.41
CA GLU A 397 -16.46 -19.22 -20.14
C GLU A 397 -15.24 -19.89 -20.75
N LYS A 398 -14.64 -20.89 -20.07
CA LYS A 398 -13.55 -21.73 -20.65
C LYS A 398 -14.02 -22.43 -21.91
N ARG A 399 -15.18 -23.08 -21.90
CA ARG A 399 -15.74 -23.76 -23.09
C ARG A 399 -16.00 -22.78 -24.23
N LYS A 400 -16.53 -21.61 -23.96
CA LYS A 400 -16.79 -20.56 -24.98
C LYS A 400 -15.50 -20.07 -25.62
N LEU A 401 -14.46 -19.79 -24.82
CA LEU A 401 -13.17 -19.34 -25.32
C LEU A 401 -12.51 -20.39 -26.23
N VAL A 402 -12.50 -21.65 -25.80
CA VAL A 402 -11.96 -22.77 -26.59
C VAL A 402 -12.74 -22.93 -27.90
N ALA A 403 -14.07 -22.87 -27.87
CA ALA A 403 -14.92 -22.93 -29.05
C ALA A 403 -14.69 -21.73 -30.00
N ALA A 404 -14.31 -20.58 -29.48
CA ALA A 404 -13.94 -19.39 -30.26
C ALA A 404 -12.48 -19.42 -30.77
N GLY A 405 -11.73 -20.49 -30.54
CA GLY A 405 -10.34 -20.66 -31.00
C GLY A 405 -9.27 -20.03 -30.11
N HIS A 406 -9.62 -19.54 -28.91
CA HIS A 406 -8.64 -19.05 -27.96
C HIS A 406 -7.92 -20.20 -27.25
N THR A 407 -6.62 -20.07 -27.08
CA THR A 407 -5.83 -20.98 -26.25
C THR A 407 -6.02 -20.64 -24.76
N VAL A 408 -6.32 -21.66 -23.96
CA VAL A 408 -6.42 -21.57 -22.49
C VAL A 408 -5.51 -22.65 -21.92
N ALA A 409 -4.83 -22.39 -20.81
CA ALA A 409 -4.00 -23.39 -20.15
C ALA A 409 -4.83 -24.63 -19.76
N GLU A 410 -4.25 -25.80 -19.96
CA GLU A 410 -4.90 -27.06 -19.58
C GLU A 410 -5.11 -27.14 -18.07
N GLN A 411 -4.10 -26.70 -17.31
CA GLN A 411 -4.09 -26.75 -15.86
C GLN A 411 -3.92 -25.34 -15.29
N PHE A 412 -4.76 -24.99 -14.35
CA PHE A 412 -4.68 -23.85 -13.45
C PHE A 412 -5.45 -24.21 -12.18
N GLU A 413 -5.08 -23.59 -11.06
CA GLU A 413 -5.71 -23.86 -9.77
C GLU A 413 -6.87 -22.92 -9.53
N VAL A 414 -7.91 -23.38 -8.84
CA VAL A 414 -9.07 -22.57 -8.43
C VAL A 414 -9.31 -22.75 -6.94
N GLY A 415 -9.24 -21.68 -6.20
CA GLY A 415 -9.45 -21.69 -4.76
C GLY A 415 -10.32 -20.54 -4.28
N MET A 416 -10.40 -20.41 -2.98
CA MET A 416 -11.21 -19.39 -2.34
C MET A 416 -10.51 -18.77 -1.14
N MET A 417 -10.94 -17.56 -0.80
CA MET A 417 -10.53 -16.92 0.44
C MET A 417 -11.40 -17.39 1.60
N ILE A 418 -10.75 -17.84 2.67
CA ILE A 418 -11.42 -18.17 3.93
C ILE A 418 -11.35 -16.94 4.83
N GLU A 419 -12.43 -16.21 4.87
CA GLU A 419 -12.52 -14.94 5.59
C GLU A 419 -13.87 -14.70 6.28
N THR A 420 -14.74 -15.71 6.25
CA THR A 420 -16.01 -15.68 6.98
C THR A 420 -16.09 -16.85 7.97
N PRO A 421 -16.74 -16.70 9.13
CA PRO A 421 -16.94 -17.81 10.08
C PRO A 421 -17.66 -19.03 9.46
N ALA A 422 -18.59 -18.79 8.53
CA ALA A 422 -19.28 -19.86 7.82
C ALA A 422 -18.31 -20.70 6.98
N ALA A 423 -17.36 -20.04 6.27
CA ALA A 423 -16.35 -20.74 5.49
C ALA A 423 -15.40 -21.55 6.38
N VAL A 424 -15.03 -21.05 7.57
CA VAL A 424 -14.23 -21.81 8.55
C VAL A 424 -14.95 -23.08 8.98
N LEU A 425 -16.22 -22.98 9.36
CA LEU A 425 -17.01 -24.13 9.85
C LEU A 425 -17.23 -25.19 8.77
N MET A 426 -17.24 -24.80 7.49
CA MET A 426 -17.47 -25.68 6.35
C MET A 426 -16.20 -25.97 5.53
N ALA A 427 -15.02 -25.67 6.07
CA ALA A 427 -13.76 -25.79 5.35
C ALA A 427 -13.50 -27.21 4.82
N ASP A 428 -13.87 -28.24 5.56
CA ASP A 428 -13.78 -29.65 5.17
C ASP A 428 -14.65 -29.98 3.94
N GLN A 429 -15.81 -29.34 3.80
CA GLN A 429 -16.68 -29.52 2.64
C GLN A 429 -16.18 -28.69 1.44
N PHE A 430 -15.70 -27.47 1.66
CA PHE A 430 -15.10 -26.65 0.61
C PHE A 430 -13.85 -27.29 0.01
N ALA A 431 -13.00 -27.96 0.82
CA ALA A 431 -11.79 -28.62 0.38
C ALA A 431 -12.02 -29.71 -0.69
N LYS A 432 -13.22 -30.22 -0.80
CA LYS A 432 -13.61 -31.19 -1.85
C LYS A 432 -13.75 -30.55 -3.23
N TYR A 433 -13.94 -29.24 -3.29
CA TYR A 433 -14.21 -28.50 -4.53
C TYR A 433 -13.09 -27.52 -4.88
N ALA A 434 -12.36 -27.00 -3.88
CA ALA A 434 -11.27 -26.07 -4.08
C ALA A 434 -9.93 -26.79 -4.26
N ASP A 435 -9.02 -26.21 -5.04
CA ASP A 435 -7.64 -26.67 -5.16
C ASP A 435 -6.77 -26.14 -4.02
N PHE A 436 -7.14 -24.98 -3.46
CA PHE A 436 -6.42 -24.34 -2.36
C PHE A 436 -7.33 -23.39 -1.54
N PHE A 437 -6.82 -23.02 -0.37
CA PHE A 437 -7.39 -21.95 0.44
C PHE A 437 -6.37 -20.83 0.67
N SER A 438 -6.88 -19.59 0.81
CA SER A 438 -6.11 -18.46 1.30
C SER A 438 -6.86 -17.79 2.45
N ILE A 439 -6.23 -17.71 3.62
CA ILE A 439 -6.89 -17.12 4.80
C ILE A 439 -6.79 -15.60 4.74
N GLY A 440 -7.95 -14.93 4.65
CA GLY A 440 -8.09 -13.48 4.76
C GLY A 440 -8.26 -13.07 6.22
N SER A 441 -7.16 -13.02 6.99
CA SER A 441 -7.21 -12.84 8.45
C SER A 441 -7.88 -11.54 8.89
N ASN A 442 -7.82 -10.48 8.08
CA ASN A 442 -8.41 -9.18 8.41
C ASN A 442 -9.94 -9.25 8.51
N ASP A 443 -10.57 -9.77 7.45
CA ASP A 443 -12.02 -9.95 7.41
C ASP A 443 -12.46 -11.07 8.37
N LEU A 444 -11.67 -12.15 8.48
CA LEU A 444 -11.95 -13.23 9.42
C LEU A 444 -12.05 -12.73 10.87
N VAL A 445 -11.11 -11.90 11.32
CA VAL A 445 -11.15 -11.29 12.67
C VAL A 445 -12.39 -10.41 12.80
N GLN A 446 -12.65 -9.54 11.81
CA GLN A 446 -13.80 -8.65 11.80
C GLN A 446 -15.12 -9.43 12.00
N TYR A 447 -15.32 -10.51 11.28
CA TYR A 447 -16.58 -11.28 11.34
C TYR A 447 -16.64 -12.27 12.50
N LEU A 448 -15.52 -12.79 12.99
CA LEU A 448 -15.49 -13.61 14.19
C LEU A 448 -15.93 -12.82 15.43
N PHE A 449 -15.53 -11.54 15.50
CA PHE A 449 -15.84 -10.66 16.62
C PHE A 449 -16.98 -9.69 16.34
N ALA A 450 -17.61 -9.75 15.16
CA ALA A 450 -18.70 -8.85 14.75
C ALA A 450 -18.35 -7.36 14.92
N THR A 451 -17.14 -6.95 14.51
CA THR A 451 -16.63 -5.59 14.67
C THR A 451 -16.35 -4.94 13.34
N GLU A 452 -16.35 -3.60 13.29
CA GLU A 452 -15.90 -2.85 12.12
C GLU A 452 -14.46 -2.37 12.29
N ARG A 453 -13.64 -2.47 11.21
CA ARG A 453 -12.20 -2.12 11.24
C ARG A 453 -11.89 -0.66 11.57
N THR A 454 -12.83 0.27 11.35
CA THR A 454 -12.50 1.70 11.22
C THR A 454 -13.22 2.63 12.19
N THR A 455 -14.19 2.18 12.99
CA THR A 455 -15.16 3.09 13.60
C THR A 455 -15.21 3.14 15.12
N SER A 456 -14.44 2.34 15.87
CA SER A 456 -14.56 2.34 17.32
C SER A 456 -13.21 2.43 18.05
N PRO A 457 -13.10 3.32 19.05
CA PRO A 457 -12.00 3.29 20.04
C PRO A 457 -11.90 1.94 20.79
N LEU A 458 -12.96 1.12 20.73
CA LEU A 458 -13.03 -0.21 21.34
C LEU A 458 -12.32 -1.30 20.51
N ASN A 459 -11.88 -1.01 19.29
CA ASN A 459 -11.20 -1.97 18.39
C ASN A 459 -9.81 -2.44 18.87
N HIS A 460 -9.30 -1.90 19.98
CA HIS A 460 -8.05 -2.37 20.60
C HIS A 460 -8.16 -3.76 21.27
N HIS A 461 -9.35 -4.35 21.34
CA HIS A 461 -9.58 -5.61 22.05
C HIS A 461 -9.61 -6.87 21.15
N TYR A 462 -9.45 -6.74 19.82
CA TYR A 462 -9.57 -7.90 18.92
C TYR A 462 -8.29 -8.11 18.11
N SER A 463 -7.39 -8.87 18.70
CA SER A 463 -6.09 -9.19 18.11
C SER A 463 -6.14 -10.45 17.25
N VAL A 464 -5.31 -10.52 16.22
CA VAL A 464 -5.06 -11.76 15.45
C VAL A 464 -4.47 -12.88 16.29
N LEU A 465 -3.93 -12.56 17.48
CA LEU A 465 -3.41 -13.53 18.44
C LEU A 465 -4.50 -14.15 19.33
N ASN A 466 -5.74 -13.66 19.26
CA ASN A 466 -6.82 -14.21 20.07
C ASN A 466 -6.98 -15.70 19.80
N PRO A 467 -7.11 -16.54 20.85
CA PRO A 467 -7.25 -17.99 20.71
C PRO A 467 -8.42 -18.42 19.82
N ALA A 468 -9.51 -17.64 19.72
CA ALA A 468 -10.61 -17.95 18.80
C ALA A 468 -10.16 -17.88 17.34
N VAL A 469 -9.36 -16.86 16.97
CA VAL A 469 -8.78 -16.71 15.63
C VAL A 469 -7.80 -17.85 15.34
N LEU A 470 -6.92 -18.15 16.28
CA LEU A 470 -5.93 -19.21 16.13
C LEU A 470 -6.59 -20.59 15.97
N ARG A 471 -7.66 -20.86 16.70
CA ARG A 471 -8.44 -22.10 16.57
C ARG A 471 -9.13 -22.19 15.22
N ALA A 472 -9.73 -21.10 14.74
CA ALA A 472 -10.35 -21.01 13.42
C ALA A 472 -9.33 -21.31 12.30
N ILE A 473 -8.16 -20.67 12.35
CA ILE A 473 -7.08 -20.88 11.39
C ILE A 473 -6.59 -22.33 11.40
N ARG A 474 -6.36 -22.90 12.60
CA ARG A 474 -5.96 -24.30 12.74
C ARG A 474 -6.97 -25.26 12.14
N GLN A 475 -8.27 -25.04 12.37
CA GLN A 475 -9.33 -25.87 11.80
C GLN A 475 -9.28 -25.86 10.26
N VAL A 476 -9.09 -24.69 9.65
CA VAL A 476 -9.02 -24.55 8.20
C VAL A 476 -7.77 -25.26 7.64
N ILE A 477 -6.61 -25.10 8.27
CA ILE A 477 -5.36 -25.77 7.87
C ILE A 477 -5.57 -27.29 7.90
N GLN A 478 -6.14 -27.82 8.98
CA GLN A 478 -6.41 -29.26 9.11
C GLN A 478 -7.39 -29.77 8.05
N ALA A 479 -8.44 -29.01 7.75
CA ALA A 479 -9.43 -29.35 6.73
C ALA A 479 -8.82 -29.37 5.32
N ALA A 480 -7.97 -28.39 4.98
CA ALA A 480 -7.25 -28.34 3.71
C ALA A 480 -6.32 -29.56 3.54
N HIS A 481 -5.48 -29.83 4.54
CA HIS A 481 -4.51 -30.93 4.50
C HIS A 481 -5.16 -32.30 4.49
N ALA A 482 -6.34 -32.48 5.13
CA ALA A 482 -7.07 -33.73 5.08
C ALA A 482 -7.49 -34.13 3.67
N GLU A 483 -7.71 -33.16 2.77
CA GLU A 483 -8.04 -33.35 1.35
C GLU A 483 -6.81 -33.13 0.42
N GLY A 484 -5.59 -33.04 0.98
CA GLY A 484 -4.34 -32.84 0.23
C GLY A 484 -4.25 -31.48 -0.46
N LYS A 485 -4.94 -30.47 0.06
CA LYS A 485 -4.94 -29.10 -0.48
C LYS A 485 -3.94 -28.24 0.26
N TRP A 486 -3.25 -27.35 -0.48
CA TRP A 486 -2.38 -26.36 0.13
C TRP A 486 -3.14 -25.13 0.63
N ILE A 487 -2.56 -24.45 1.61
CA ILE A 487 -3.19 -23.31 2.25
C ILE A 487 -2.21 -22.16 2.47
N SER A 488 -2.64 -20.94 2.12
CA SER A 488 -1.92 -19.70 2.37
C SER A 488 -2.64 -18.79 3.37
N LEU A 489 -1.93 -17.77 3.85
CA LEU A 489 -2.49 -16.65 4.60
C LEU A 489 -1.98 -15.34 3.99
N CYS A 490 -2.89 -14.46 3.55
CA CYS A 490 -2.58 -13.21 2.87
C CYS A 490 -3.01 -11.94 3.63
N GLY A 491 -3.63 -12.10 4.80
CA GLY A 491 -3.97 -10.97 5.67
C GLY A 491 -2.77 -10.42 6.44
N GLU A 492 -2.98 -9.31 7.13
CA GLU A 492 -1.94 -8.61 7.91
C GLU A 492 -1.28 -9.48 8.99
N MET A 493 -1.99 -10.49 9.50
CA MET A 493 -1.46 -11.44 10.47
C MET A 493 -0.16 -12.12 10.01
N ALA A 494 0.04 -12.32 8.69
CA ALA A 494 1.26 -12.90 8.14
C ALA A 494 2.52 -12.06 8.47
N THR A 495 2.36 -10.76 8.74
CA THR A 495 3.45 -9.84 9.10
C THR A 495 3.64 -9.67 10.60
N VAL A 496 2.72 -10.18 11.41
CA VAL A 496 2.78 -10.08 12.87
C VAL A 496 3.82 -11.06 13.42
N LYS A 497 4.92 -10.54 13.94
CA LYS A 497 6.08 -11.35 14.43
C LYS A 497 5.69 -12.44 15.43
N LEU A 498 4.73 -12.16 16.32
CA LEU A 498 4.26 -13.11 17.31
C LEU A 498 3.33 -14.19 16.73
N ALA A 499 2.64 -13.91 15.62
CA ALA A 499 1.79 -14.89 14.95
C ALA A 499 2.59 -15.88 14.08
N GLN A 500 3.71 -15.43 13.49
CA GLN A 500 4.49 -16.21 12.53
C GLN A 500 4.95 -17.58 13.08
N PRO A 501 5.51 -17.71 14.30
CA PRO A 501 5.88 -19.01 14.85
C PRO A 501 4.68 -19.95 15.04
N LEU A 502 3.53 -19.40 15.42
CA LEU A 502 2.30 -20.17 15.60
C LEU A 502 1.77 -20.70 14.26
N LEU A 503 1.73 -19.85 13.23
CA LEU A 503 1.30 -20.22 11.88
C LEU A 503 2.20 -21.29 11.27
N LEU A 504 3.53 -21.17 11.42
CA LEU A 504 4.50 -22.18 11.01
C LEU A 504 4.19 -23.54 11.65
N ALA A 505 4.02 -23.55 12.97
CA ALA A 505 3.79 -24.80 13.71
C ALA A 505 2.38 -25.38 13.51
N MET A 506 1.41 -24.57 13.08
CA MET A 506 0.09 -25.05 12.65
C MET A 506 0.13 -25.75 11.29
N GLY A 507 1.21 -25.55 10.50
CA GLY A 507 1.38 -26.18 9.19
C GLY A 507 0.87 -25.30 8.04
N LEU A 508 0.87 -23.98 8.15
CA LEU A 508 0.59 -23.10 7.01
C LEU A 508 1.63 -23.33 5.92
N ASP A 509 1.22 -23.54 4.66
CA ASP A 509 2.14 -23.86 3.57
C ASP A 509 2.78 -22.60 2.96
N GLU A 510 2.01 -21.51 2.84
CA GLU A 510 2.44 -20.28 2.20
C GLU A 510 2.06 -19.04 3.01
N PHE A 511 3.04 -18.15 3.20
CA PHE A 511 2.84 -16.80 3.74
C PHE A 511 2.83 -15.81 2.58
N SER A 512 1.72 -15.10 2.37
CA SER A 512 1.63 -14.02 1.40
C SER A 512 1.72 -12.68 2.11
N VAL A 513 2.80 -11.94 1.87
CA VAL A 513 3.18 -10.74 2.63
C VAL A 513 3.57 -9.58 1.70
N PRO A 514 3.53 -8.33 2.17
CA PRO A 514 4.12 -7.21 1.43
C PRO A 514 5.61 -7.43 1.16
N LEU A 515 6.12 -6.86 0.06
CA LEU A 515 7.50 -7.07 -0.40
C LEU A 515 8.56 -6.84 0.70
N ALA A 516 8.40 -5.79 1.49
CA ALA A 516 9.33 -5.45 2.58
C ALA A 516 9.39 -6.50 3.71
N ALA A 517 8.35 -7.33 3.86
CA ALA A 517 8.27 -8.35 4.90
C ALA A 517 8.87 -9.72 4.49
N ILE A 518 9.13 -9.94 3.19
CA ILE A 518 9.58 -11.24 2.66
C ILE A 518 10.92 -11.68 3.29
N LEU A 519 11.93 -10.85 3.21
CA LEU A 519 13.27 -11.21 3.69
C LEU A 519 13.36 -11.34 5.22
N PRO A 520 12.77 -10.42 6.01
CA PRO A 520 12.68 -10.60 7.46
C PRO A 520 11.95 -11.89 7.87
N LEU A 521 10.84 -12.22 7.20
CA LEU A 521 10.12 -13.46 7.46
C LEU A 521 10.96 -14.70 7.09
N ARG A 522 11.66 -14.67 5.96
CA ARG A 522 12.57 -15.76 5.55
C ARG A 522 13.67 -15.95 6.58
N GLN A 523 14.28 -14.89 7.09
CA GLN A 523 15.28 -14.96 8.15
C GLN A 523 14.70 -15.65 9.39
N LEU A 524 13.50 -15.25 9.82
CA LEU A 524 12.83 -15.83 10.97
C LEU A 524 12.55 -17.33 10.75
N ILE A 525 11.91 -17.70 9.63
CA ILE A 525 11.60 -19.11 9.32
C ILE A 525 12.85 -19.97 9.37
N ARG A 526 13.96 -19.50 8.79
CA ARG A 526 15.22 -20.23 8.76
C ARG A 526 15.88 -20.42 10.14
N SER A 527 15.55 -19.58 11.10
CA SER A 527 16.05 -19.67 12.48
C SER A 527 15.21 -20.59 13.37
N LEU A 528 13.99 -20.95 12.95
CA LEU A 528 13.03 -21.69 13.77
C LEU A 528 13.02 -23.19 13.45
N SER A 529 12.64 -24.01 14.44
CA SER A 529 12.37 -25.44 14.27
C SER A 529 10.90 -25.72 14.56
N VAL A 530 10.16 -26.26 13.59
CA VAL A 530 8.74 -26.59 13.72
C VAL A 530 8.51 -27.57 14.88
N ARG A 531 9.41 -28.53 15.06
CA ARG A 531 9.32 -29.50 16.15
C ARG A 531 9.33 -28.81 17.52
N GLN A 532 10.18 -27.78 17.69
CA GLN A 532 10.27 -27.03 18.94
C GLN A 532 9.07 -26.10 19.17
N LEU A 533 8.37 -25.70 18.10
CA LEU A 533 7.19 -24.84 18.14
C LEU A 533 5.88 -25.59 18.48
N GLN A 534 5.80 -26.92 18.29
CA GLN A 534 4.58 -27.70 18.54
C GLN A 534 4.03 -27.55 19.98
N PRO A 535 4.83 -27.60 21.05
CA PRO A 535 4.33 -27.36 22.41
C PRO A 535 3.81 -25.94 22.62
N LEU A 536 4.40 -24.94 21.92
CA LEU A 536 4.00 -23.54 21.99
C LEU A 536 2.58 -23.36 21.46
N VAL A 537 2.29 -23.89 20.26
CA VAL A 537 0.94 -23.84 19.65
C VAL A 537 -0.09 -24.51 20.55
N LYS A 538 0.23 -25.68 21.10
CA LYS A 538 -0.71 -26.39 21.98
C LYS A 538 -1.08 -25.55 23.21
N LYS A 539 -0.11 -24.83 23.79
CA LYS A 539 -0.35 -23.93 24.91
C LYS A 539 -1.14 -22.70 24.47
N ALA A 540 -0.73 -22.02 23.39
CA ALA A 540 -1.40 -20.82 22.90
C ALA A 540 -2.89 -21.05 22.61
N LEU A 541 -3.23 -22.19 22.02
CA LEU A 541 -4.63 -22.55 21.72
C LEU A 541 -5.46 -22.87 22.98
N ALA A 542 -4.85 -23.09 24.13
CA ALA A 542 -5.51 -23.38 25.39
C ALA A 542 -5.72 -22.14 26.27
N LEU A 543 -5.10 -21.01 25.92
CA LEU A 543 -5.22 -19.74 26.64
C LEU A 543 -6.60 -19.08 26.40
N GLU A 544 -6.92 -18.07 27.20
CA GLU A 544 -8.21 -17.41 27.20
C GLU A 544 -8.23 -16.10 26.42
N ASN A 545 -7.10 -15.41 26.33
CA ASN A 545 -6.98 -14.10 25.68
C ASN A 545 -5.70 -13.94 24.88
N ASP A 546 -5.63 -12.87 24.12
CA ASP A 546 -4.52 -12.53 23.20
C ASP A 546 -3.27 -11.99 23.93
N ASP A 547 -3.43 -11.32 25.09
CA ASP A 547 -2.32 -10.84 25.90
C ASP A 547 -1.50 -12.01 26.43
N GLU A 548 -2.16 -13.05 26.98
CA GLU A 548 -1.50 -14.26 27.43
C GLU A 548 -0.78 -15.00 26.30
N VAL A 549 -1.36 -15.00 25.08
CA VAL A 549 -0.73 -15.58 23.89
C VAL A 549 0.50 -14.77 23.52
N ALA A 550 0.42 -13.43 23.52
CA ALA A 550 1.53 -12.56 23.22
C ALA A 550 2.71 -12.80 24.20
N GLU A 551 2.43 -12.75 25.52
CA GLU A 551 3.42 -13.01 26.55
C GLU A 551 4.07 -14.39 26.41
N LEU A 552 3.29 -15.44 26.13
CA LEU A 552 3.78 -16.79 25.92
C LEU A 552 4.76 -16.85 24.74
N VAL A 553 4.42 -16.23 23.61
CA VAL A 553 5.26 -16.26 22.39
C VAL A 553 6.49 -15.39 22.57
N GLU A 554 6.36 -14.20 23.17
CA GLU A 554 7.50 -13.32 23.49
C GLU A 554 8.52 -14.01 24.40
N ALA A 555 8.05 -14.62 25.49
CA ALA A 555 8.91 -15.37 26.40
C ALA A 555 9.60 -16.57 25.72
N TRP A 556 8.94 -17.18 24.74
CA TRP A 556 9.54 -18.27 23.96
C TRP A 556 10.61 -17.73 23.00
N LEU A 557 10.32 -16.65 22.24
CA LEU A 557 11.26 -16.03 21.30
C LEU A 557 12.48 -15.47 22.03
N ALA A 558 12.32 -14.85 23.19
CA ALA A 558 13.43 -14.35 24.01
C ALA A 558 14.41 -15.43 24.40
N LYS A 559 13.98 -16.69 24.60
CA LYS A 559 14.83 -17.85 24.90
C LYS A 559 15.56 -18.40 23.67
N GLN A 560 15.11 -18.05 22.45
CA GLN A 560 15.73 -18.47 21.20
C GLN A 560 16.74 -17.43 20.67
N ALA A 561 16.70 -16.19 21.20
CA ALA A 561 17.69 -15.17 20.85
C ALA A 561 19.09 -15.63 21.36
N PRO A 562 20.13 -15.55 20.47
CA PRO A 562 21.50 -16.01 20.79
C PRO A 562 22.15 -15.18 21.89
#